data_9f166bfcf503acd2930e87180faf4d94
#
_entry.id   9f166bfcf503acd2930e87180faf4d94
#
_cell.length_a   1.000
_cell.length_b   1.000
_cell.length_c   1.000
_cell.angle_alpha   90.00
_cell.angle_beta   90.00
_cell.angle_gamma   90.00
#
_symmetry.space_group_name_H-M   'P 1'
#
loop_
_entity.id
_entity.type
_entity.pdbx_description
1 polymer ?
#
loop_
_entity_poly.entity_id
_entity_poly.type
_entity_poly.pdbx_seq_one_letter_code
_entity_poly.pdbx_strand_id
1 'polypeptide(L)'
;MKKFTAAMLTMALAGAMLTGCGSTASNTTADDSAAKDNTAAAATDGGTLRMGTNATFPPYEFVGDDGSVQGIDADIAAAIADKLGMKVEITDMEFDSLIPALQSDTIDVALAGMTVTPERQESVDFSDSYAKGVQVIIVPEGSDIQTPDDLEGKNIGVQTGTTGDIYCT
;
A
#
# COMPACT_ATOMS: atom_id res chain seq x y z
N MET A 1 -3.08 17.52 -42.87
CA MET A 1 -2.53 16.40 -43.64
C MET A 1 -1.00 16.46 -43.59
N LYS A 2 -0.36 15.73 -42.73
CA LYS A 2 1.09 15.42 -42.80
C LYS A 2 1.29 13.98 -42.36
N LYS A 3 1.62 13.14 -43.34
CA LYS A 3 1.91 11.73 -43.21
C LYS A 3 3.34 11.59 -42.72
N PHE A 4 3.58 10.87 -41.63
CA PHE A 4 4.92 10.41 -41.24
C PHE A 4 4.99 8.89 -41.42
N THR A 5 5.93 8.54 -42.28
CA THR A 5 6.23 7.21 -42.76
C THR A 5 7.04 6.43 -41.72
N ALA A 6 6.65 5.19 -41.45
CA ALA A 6 7.36 4.24 -40.63
C ALA A 6 8.66 3.77 -41.34
N ALA A 7 9.77 3.69 -40.62
CA ALA A 7 10.97 2.99 -41.03
C ALA A 7 11.21 1.84 -40.04
N MET A 8 11.01 0.61 -40.54
CA MET A 8 11.45 -0.62 -39.91
C MET A 8 12.98 -0.74 -40.04
N LEU A 9 13.65 -1.08 -38.94
CA LEU A 9 15.03 -1.56 -38.97
C LEU A 9 15.10 -2.90 -38.23
N THR A 10 15.14 -3.98 -39.01
CA THR A 10 15.42 -5.33 -38.58
C THR A 10 16.94 -5.52 -38.45
N MET A 11 17.42 -5.97 -37.31
CA MET A 11 18.79 -6.46 -37.14
C MET A 11 18.79 -7.85 -36.51
N ALA A 12 19.05 -8.85 -37.36
CA ALA A 12 19.34 -10.22 -36.96
C ALA A 12 20.84 -10.35 -36.66
N LEU A 13 21.17 -10.95 -35.51
CA LEU A 13 22.51 -11.52 -35.31
C LEU A 13 22.40 -12.91 -34.70
N ALA A 14 22.94 -13.85 -35.44
CA ALA A 14 23.03 -15.26 -35.12
C ALA A 14 24.37 -15.57 -34.41
N GLY A 15 24.34 -16.58 -33.53
CA GLY A 15 25.35 -17.61 -33.41
C GLY A 15 26.44 -17.44 -32.38
N ALA A 16 26.50 -18.37 -31.42
CA ALA A 16 27.62 -19.29 -31.25
C ALA A 16 27.37 -20.23 -30.04
N MET A 17 27.28 -21.50 -30.34
CA MET A 17 27.37 -22.62 -29.37
C MET A 17 28.86 -22.82 -29.00
N LEU A 18 29.14 -23.10 -27.73
CA LEU A 18 30.34 -23.84 -27.33
C LEU A 18 29.96 -24.89 -26.28
N THR A 19 30.02 -26.14 -26.72
CA THR A 19 30.02 -27.35 -25.93
C THR A 19 31.37 -27.52 -25.23
N GLY A 20 31.33 -27.89 -23.94
CA GLY A 20 32.53 -28.32 -23.21
C GLY A 20 32.15 -29.41 -22.20
N CYS A 21 32.25 -30.68 -22.63
CA CYS A 21 32.29 -31.87 -21.77
C CYS A 21 33.67 -31.99 -21.11
N GLY A 22 33.70 -32.33 -19.82
CA GLY A 22 34.91 -32.74 -19.14
C GLY A 22 34.56 -33.56 -17.89
N SER A 23 34.49 -34.88 -18.06
CA SER A 23 34.38 -35.86 -16.97
C SER A 23 35.75 -36.08 -16.30
N THR A 24 35.82 -36.16 -14.97
CA THR A 24 36.72 -37.08 -14.28
C THR A 24 36.18 -37.40 -12.89
N ALA A 25 35.96 -38.67 -12.65
CA ALA A 25 35.63 -39.27 -11.36
C ALA A 25 36.86 -39.41 -10.49
N SER A 26 36.74 -39.26 -9.19
CA SER A 26 37.44 -40.05 -8.18
C SER A 26 36.78 -39.96 -6.82
N ASN A 27 36.60 -41.09 -6.29
CA ASN A 27 36.05 -41.62 -5.08
C ASN A 27 36.86 -41.19 -3.84
N THR A 28 36.25 -40.93 -2.67
CA THR A 28 36.48 -41.65 -1.41
C THR A 28 35.86 -40.96 -0.15
N THR A 29 35.16 -41.79 0.59
CA THR A 29 34.90 -41.89 2.06
C THR A 29 34.10 -40.83 2.78
N ALA A 30 33.11 -41.43 3.43
CA ALA A 30 32.17 -40.88 4.44
C ALA A 30 32.89 -40.24 5.64
N ASP A 31 32.31 -39.14 6.13
CA ASP A 31 32.27 -38.85 7.56
C ASP A 31 30.93 -38.18 7.90
N ASP A 32 30.31 -38.75 8.92
CA ASP A 32 29.00 -38.42 9.45
C ASP A 32 29.12 -37.17 10.31
N SER A 33 28.52 -36.07 9.88
CA SER A 33 28.28 -34.92 10.73
C SER A 33 26.97 -34.26 10.31
N ALA A 34 25.98 -34.43 11.16
CA ALA A 34 24.65 -33.80 11.03
C ALA A 34 24.78 -32.26 10.91
N ALA A 35 24.85 -31.77 9.69
CA ALA A 35 24.62 -30.37 9.38
C ALA A 35 23.11 -30.17 9.37
N LYS A 36 22.60 -29.41 10.33
CA LYS A 36 21.26 -28.85 10.29
C LYS A 36 21.12 -28.10 8.98
N ASP A 37 20.29 -28.65 8.12
CA ASP A 37 19.85 -28.00 6.89
C ASP A 37 19.07 -26.74 7.28
N ASN A 38 19.80 -25.64 7.38
CA ASN A 38 19.24 -24.32 7.49
C ASN A 38 18.96 -23.86 6.04
N THR A 39 17.95 -24.49 5.42
CA THR A 39 17.39 -24.00 4.18
C THR A 39 16.79 -22.63 4.49
N ALA A 40 17.61 -21.59 4.43
CA ALA A 40 17.10 -20.25 4.22
C ALA A 40 16.29 -20.32 2.94
N ALA A 41 14.96 -20.32 3.09
CA ALA A 41 14.06 -20.15 1.97
C ALA A 41 14.56 -18.89 1.24
N ALA A 42 15.05 -19.07 0.01
CA ALA A 42 15.31 -17.95 -0.88
C ALA A 42 13.99 -17.21 -0.98
N ALA A 43 13.91 -16.01 -0.39
CA ALA A 43 12.78 -15.14 -0.57
C ALA A 43 12.63 -14.92 -2.07
N THR A 44 11.66 -15.54 -2.67
CA THR A 44 11.20 -15.19 -4.00
C THR A 44 10.81 -13.72 -3.87
N ASP A 45 11.45 -12.84 -4.67
CA ASP A 45 11.10 -11.42 -4.69
C ASP A 45 9.66 -11.31 -5.23
N GLY A 46 8.69 -11.34 -4.32
CA GLY A 46 7.25 -11.32 -4.62
C GLY A 46 6.77 -9.96 -5.13
N GLY A 47 7.72 -9.06 -5.39
CA GLY A 47 7.41 -7.70 -5.81
C GLY A 47 7.20 -6.75 -4.63
N THR A 48 6.60 -5.59 -4.90
CA THR A 48 6.32 -4.54 -3.92
C THR A 48 4.82 -4.32 -3.80
N LEU A 49 4.30 -4.34 -2.58
CA LEU A 49 2.96 -3.89 -2.23
C LEU A 49 3.02 -2.37 -2.00
N ARG A 50 2.45 -1.59 -2.92
CA ARG A 50 2.40 -0.13 -2.82
C ARG A 50 1.17 0.27 -2.02
N MET A 51 1.41 0.78 -0.81
CA MET A 51 0.36 1.26 0.09
C MET A 51 0.28 2.79 0.03
N GLY A 52 -0.93 3.33 -0.15
CA GLY A 52 -1.24 4.74 0.09
C GLY A 52 -1.87 4.94 1.45
N THR A 53 -1.52 6.03 2.11
CA THR A 53 -2.09 6.44 3.39
C THR A 53 -2.11 7.96 3.52
N ASN A 54 -2.77 8.50 4.55
CA ASN A 54 -2.65 9.90 4.93
C ASN A 54 -2.16 9.99 6.38
N ALA A 55 -0.84 10.12 6.55
CA ALA A 55 -0.12 9.94 7.80
C ALA A 55 -0.31 11.08 8.81
N THR A 56 -1.56 11.47 9.05
CA THR A 56 -1.97 12.54 9.98
C THR A 56 -3.04 12.08 10.98
N PHE A 57 -3.28 10.77 11.10
CA PHE A 57 -4.38 10.20 11.88
C PHE A 57 -3.93 9.16 12.92
N PRO A 58 -3.16 9.55 13.96
CA PRO A 58 -2.74 8.63 15.01
C PRO A 58 -3.95 8.07 15.80
N PRO A 59 -3.94 6.79 16.22
CA PRO A 59 -2.82 5.84 16.12
C PRO A 59 -2.82 5.00 14.85
N TYR A 60 -3.70 5.27 13.88
CA TYR A 60 -3.83 4.48 12.66
C TYR A 60 -2.64 4.68 11.73
N GLU A 61 -2.35 5.94 11.37
CA GLU A 61 -1.23 6.32 10.53
C GLU A 61 -0.69 7.70 10.92
N PHE A 62 0.60 7.80 11.08
CA PHE A 62 1.29 9.05 11.43
C PHE A 62 2.77 8.99 11.05
N VAL A 63 3.39 10.16 10.89
CA VAL A 63 4.83 10.26 10.68
C VAL A 63 5.54 10.18 12.03
N GLY A 64 6.41 9.20 12.18
CA GLY A 64 7.23 9.03 13.39
C GLY A 64 8.39 10.03 13.45
N ASP A 65 9.10 10.03 14.58
CA ASP A 65 10.26 10.94 14.83
C ASP A 65 11.41 10.71 13.84
N ASP A 66 11.50 9.52 13.27
CA ASP A 66 12.49 9.14 12.26
C ASP A 66 12.06 9.49 10.83
N GLY A 67 10.89 10.08 10.64
CA GLY A 67 10.30 10.44 9.36
C GLY A 67 9.63 9.28 8.62
N SER A 68 9.56 8.08 9.20
CA SER A 68 8.82 6.96 8.62
C SER A 68 7.34 7.03 8.94
N VAL A 69 6.49 6.48 8.08
CA VAL A 69 5.07 6.27 8.38
C VAL A 69 4.94 5.09 9.32
N GLN A 70 4.23 5.30 10.43
CA GLN A 70 4.02 4.33 11.51
C GLN A 70 2.53 4.27 11.86
N GLY A 71 2.15 3.25 12.62
CA GLY A 71 0.79 3.07 13.12
C GLY A 71 0.18 1.73 12.75
N ILE A 72 -1.07 1.54 13.18
CA ILE A 72 -1.82 0.29 12.97
C ILE A 72 -1.89 -0.08 11.49
N ASP A 73 -2.13 0.89 10.63
CA ASP A 73 -2.32 0.68 9.19
C ASP A 73 -0.99 0.29 8.52
N ALA A 74 0.12 0.90 8.92
CA ALA A 74 1.46 0.51 8.47
C ALA A 74 1.83 -0.91 8.89
N ASP A 75 1.52 -1.29 10.14
CA ASP A 75 1.77 -2.63 10.67
C ASP A 75 0.92 -3.70 9.95
N ILE A 76 -0.35 -3.39 9.65
CA ILE A 76 -1.23 -4.28 8.87
C ILE A 76 -0.68 -4.47 7.45
N ALA A 77 -0.26 -3.40 6.78
CA ALA A 77 0.31 -3.49 5.45
C ALA A 77 1.60 -4.32 5.43
N ALA A 78 2.48 -4.13 6.40
CA ALA A 78 3.69 -4.94 6.55
C ALA A 78 3.36 -6.43 6.74
N ALA A 79 2.38 -6.75 7.60
CA ALA A 79 1.96 -8.12 7.83
C ALA A 79 1.31 -8.77 6.60
N ILE A 80 0.61 -8.00 5.76
CA ILE A 80 0.06 -8.46 4.49
C ILE A 80 1.20 -8.74 3.50
N ALA A 81 2.13 -7.80 3.35
CA ALA A 81 3.27 -7.95 2.46
C ALA A 81 4.11 -9.17 2.82
N ASP A 82 4.40 -9.40 4.10
CA ASP A 82 5.12 -10.57 4.58
C ASP A 82 4.40 -11.89 4.19
N LYS A 83 3.09 -11.95 4.35
CA LYS A 83 2.30 -13.13 3.96
C LYS A 83 2.32 -13.39 2.45
N LEU A 84 2.44 -12.34 1.65
CA LEU A 84 2.51 -12.41 0.19
C LEU A 84 3.95 -12.63 -0.32
N GLY A 85 4.96 -12.59 0.56
CA GLY A 85 6.37 -12.62 0.17
C GLY A 85 6.81 -11.36 -0.57
N MET A 86 6.15 -10.24 -0.33
CA MET A 86 6.37 -8.93 -0.96
C MET A 86 7.11 -7.99 -0.01
N LYS A 87 7.66 -6.91 -0.55
CA LYS A 87 8.07 -5.73 0.22
C LYS A 87 6.89 -4.77 0.31
N VAL A 88 6.80 -3.98 1.37
CA VAL A 88 5.85 -2.88 1.45
C VAL A 88 6.55 -1.56 1.13
N GLU A 89 5.90 -0.72 0.34
CA GLU A 89 6.28 0.67 0.10
C GLU A 89 5.08 1.54 0.47
N ILE A 90 5.29 2.47 1.41
CA ILE A 90 4.21 3.33 1.93
C ILE A 90 4.40 4.74 1.39
N THR A 91 3.35 5.27 0.75
CA THR A 91 3.30 6.63 0.23
C THR A 91 2.28 7.44 1.02
N ASP A 92 2.75 8.52 1.67
CA ASP A 92 1.88 9.51 2.30
C ASP A 92 1.31 10.46 1.24
N MET A 93 -0.01 10.65 1.25
CA MET A 93 -0.71 11.54 0.31
C MET A 93 -2.00 12.08 0.94
N GLU A 94 -2.61 13.07 0.30
CA GLU A 94 -3.90 13.59 0.73
C GLU A 94 -4.98 12.52 0.71
N PHE A 95 -5.87 12.53 1.71
CA PHE A 95 -6.90 11.50 1.90
C PHE A 95 -7.82 11.35 0.69
N ASP A 96 -8.25 12.46 0.10
CA ASP A 96 -9.11 12.48 -1.10
C ASP A 96 -8.42 11.99 -2.37
N SER A 97 -7.08 11.89 -2.36
CA SER A 97 -6.28 11.36 -3.47
C SER A 97 -6.15 9.83 -3.45
N LEU A 98 -6.48 9.15 -2.34
CA LEU A 98 -6.28 7.71 -2.19
C LEU A 98 -7.10 6.87 -3.18
N ILE A 99 -8.39 7.15 -3.33
CA ILE A 99 -9.26 6.43 -4.28
C ILE A 99 -8.81 6.67 -5.73
N PRO A 100 -8.56 7.90 -6.19
CA PRO A 100 -7.95 8.15 -7.49
C PRO A 100 -6.62 7.42 -7.72
N ALA A 101 -5.76 7.30 -6.69
CA ALA A 101 -4.49 6.60 -6.79
C ALA A 101 -4.68 5.07 -6.96
N LEU A 102 -5.68 4.47 -6.31
CA LEU A 102 -6.08 3.08 -6.54
C LEU A 102 -6.60 2.87 -7.97
N GLN A 103 -7.50 3.74 -8.43
CA GLN A 103 -8.09 3.65 -9.78
C GLN A 103 -7.08 3.82 -10.91
N SER A 104 -5.99 4.53 -10.66
CA SER A 104 -4.90 4.76 -11.63
C SER A 104 -3.75 3.75 -11.48
N ASP A 105 -3.89 2.72 -10.65
CA ASP A 105 -2.84 1.74 -10.36
C ASP A 105 -1.54 2.39 -9.85
N THR A 106 -1.61 3.57 -9.23
CA THR A 106 -0.46 4.22 -8.58
C THR A 106 -0.10 3.54 -7.27
N ILE A 107 -1.12 3.08 -6.53
CA ILE A 107 -1.02 2.25 -5.34
C ILE A 107 -1.85 0.98 -5.52
N ASP A 108 -1.49 -0.07 -4.78
CA ASP A 108 -2.18 -1.38 -4.82
C ASP A 108 -3.24 -1.48 -3.71
N VAL A 109 -3.01 -0.79 -2.60
CA VAL A 109 -3.89 -0.80 -1.43
C VAL A 109 -3.86 0.56 -0.73
N ALA A 110 -4.98 0.99 -0.18
CA ALA A 110 -5.08 2.13 0.71
C ALA A 110 -5.48 1.66 2.12
N LEU A 111 -4.65 2.01 3.12
CA LEU A 111 -4.99 1.87 4.53
C LEU A 111 -4.85 3.27 5.15
N ALA A 112 -5.98 3.83 5.57
CA ALA A 112 -6.06 5.22 6.03
C ALA A 112 -7.29 5.45 6.94
N GLY A 113 -7.64 4.44 7.75
CA GLY A 113 -8.85 4.50 8.58
C GLY A 113 -10.11 4.77 7.75
N MET A 114 -10.12 4.44 6.46
CA MET A 114 -11.17 4.84 5.52
C MET A 114 -12.47 4.07 5.78
N THR A 115 -13.54 4.81 6.07
CA THR A 115 -14.88 4.26 6.26
C THR A 115 -15.43 3.71 4.95
N VAL A 116 -16.01 2.51 5.00
CA VAL A 116 -16.77 1.93 3.88
C VAL A 116 -18.07 2.72 3.70
N THR A 117 -18.28 3.28 2.52
CA THR A 117 -19.55 3.92 2.12
C THR A 117 -20.03 3.39 0.77
N PRO A 118 -21.33 3.43 0.48
CA PRO A 118 -21.84 3.00 -0.83
C PRO A 118 -21.16 3.71 -2.00
N GLU A 119 -20.94 5.02 -1.89
CA GLU A 119 -20.33 5.85 -2.94
C GLU A 119 -18.89 5.41 -3.22
N ARG A 120 -18.12 5.10 -2.17
CA ARG A 120 -16.74 4.62 -2.31
C ARG A 120 -16.69 3.22 -2.91
N GLN A 121 -17.67 2.36 -2.56
CA GLN A 121 -17.79 1.00 -3.11
C GLN A 121 -18.15 0.98 -4.61
N GLU A 122 -18.69 2.07 -5.16
CA GLU A 122 -18.85 2.21 -6.61
C GLU A 122 -17.51 2.35 -7.35
N SER A 123 -16.46 2.74 -6.63
CA SER A 123 -15.16 3.07 -7.20
C SER A 123 -14.05 2.08 -6.88
N VAL A 124 -14.09 1.45 -5.71
CA VAL A 124 -13.07 0.52 -5.20
C VAL A 124 -13.69 -0.57 -4.34
N ASP A 125 -12.99 -1.70 -4.24
CA ASP A 125 -13.35 -2.78 -3.32
C ASP A 125 -12.79 -2.50 -1.91
N PHE A 126 -13.47 -3.05 -0.90
CA PHE A 126 -13.07 -2.96 0.50
C PHE A 126 -12.89 -4.35 1.11
N SER A 127 -11.96 -4.45 2.06
CA SER A 127 -11.85 -5.62 2.94
C SER A 127 -12.98 -5.64 3.99
N ASP A 128 -13.01 -6.70 4.81
CA ASP A 128 -13.72 -6.66 6.08
C ASP A 128 -13.19 -5.53 6.97
N SER A 129 -14.06 -4.96 7.81
CA SER A 129 -13.67 -3.86 8.70
C SER A 129 -12.72 -4.35 9.80
N TYR A 130 -11.57 -3.71 9.95
CA TYR A 130 -10.58 -4.00 10.98
C TYR A 130 -10.71 -3.08 12.21
N ALA A 131 -11.50 -2.00 12.14
CA ALA A 131 -11.73 -1.07 13.24
C ALA A 131 -13.17 -0.53 13.23
N LYS A 132 -13.64 -0.07 14.38
CA LYS A 132 -14.88 0.71 14.49
C LYS A 132 -14.55 2.16 14.81
N GLY A 133 -14.85 3.06 13.87
CA GLY A 133 -14.81 4.49 14.08
C GLY A 133 -16.14 5.03 14.61
N VAL A 134 -16.07 6.12 15.38
CA VAL A 134 -17.22 6.92 15.78
C VAL A 134 -16.96 8.36 15.36
N GLN A 135 -17.84 8.91 14.53
CA GLN A 135 -17.76 10.32 14.15
C GLN A 135 -18.13 11.19 15.37
N VAL A 136 -17.31 12.17 15.66
CA VAL A 136 -17.53 13.09 16.78
C VAL A 136 -17.39 14.54 16.30
N ILE A 137 -18.02 15.45 17.07
CA ILE A 137 -17.91 16.89 16.86
C ILE A 137 -17.01 17.43 17.97
N ILE A 138 -15.95 18.14 17.61
CA ILE A 138 -15.04 18.80 18.56
C ILE A 138 -15.42 20.27 18.64
N VAL A 139 -15.75 20.71 19.84
CA VAL A 139 -16.13 22.10 20.11
C VAL A 139 -15.27 22.70 21.24
N PRO A 140 -15.11 24.02 21.30
CA PRO A 140 -14.48 24.69 22.45
C PRO A 140 -15.19 24.40 23.76
N GLU A 141 -14.44 24.42 24.86
CA GLU A 141 -15.04 24.33 26.21
C GLU A 141 -16.04 25.47 26.42
N GLY A 142 -17.23 25.12 26.96
CA GLY A 142 -18.32 26.06 27.17
C GLY A 142 -19.13 26.44 25.91
N SER A 143 -18.94 25.70 24.81
CA SER A 143 -19.72 25.88 23.58
C SER A 143 -21.20 25.60 23.82
N ASP A 144 -22.05 26.37 23.15
CA ASP A 144 -23.50 26.13 23.11
C ASP A 144 -23.92 24.97 22.20
N ILE A 145 -22.96 24.43 21.40
CA ILE A 145 -23.20 23.29 20.52
C ILE A 145 -23.24 22.02 21.35
N GLN A 146 -24.37 21.36 21.42
CA GLN A 146 -24.60 20.12 22.17
C GLN A 146 -25.01 18.95 21.26
N THR A 147 -25.58 19.25 20.11
CA THR A 147 -26.11 18.28 19.15
C THR A 147 -25.66 18.63 17.72
N PRO A 148 -25.77 17.70 16.77
CA PRO A 148 -25.48 18.02 15.35
C PRO A 148 -26.39 19.14 14.80
N ASP A 149 -27.61 19.26 15.28
CA ASP A 149 -28.59 20.29 14.83
C ASP A 149 -28.12 21.71 15.15
N ASP A 150 -27.28 21.87 16.20
CA ASP A 150 -26.73 23.16 16.59
C ASP A 150 -25.62 23.66 15.61
N LEU A 151 -25.24 22.83 14.65
CA LEU A 151 -24.24 23.17 13.64
C LEU A 151 -24.82 23.99 12.48
N GLU A 152 -26.16 24.11 12.38
CA GLU A 152 -26.78 24.88 11.31
C GLU A 152 -26.25 26.33 11.29
N GLY A 153 -25.77 26.75 10.12
CA GLY A 153 -25.20 28.08 9.90
C GLY A 153 -23.84 28.33 10.55
N LYS A 154 -23.18 27.33 11.09
CA LYS A 154 -21.81 27.43 11.64
C LYS A 154 -20.74 27.13 10.59
N ASN A 155 -19.55 27.68 10.82
CA ASN A 155 -18.36 27.29 10.06
C ASN A 155 -17.76 26.04 10.71
N ILE A 156 -17.66 24.96 9.93
CA ILE A 156 -17.16 23.66 10.38
C ILE A 156 -15.86 23.35 9.64
N GLY A 157 -14.80 23.07 10.38
CA GLY A 157 -13.55 22.58 9.81
C GLY A 157 -13.61 21.07 9.64
N VAL A 158 -13.33 20.59 8.42
CA VAL A 158 -13.28 19.18 8.07
C VAL A 158 -12.10 18.90 7.16
N GLN A 159 -11.65 17.66 7.13
CA GLN A 159 -10.69 17.21 6.10
C GLN A 159 -11.48 16.79 4.84
N THR A 160 -11.04 17.29 3.70
CA THR A 160 -11.68 17.01 2.40
C THR A 160 -11.78 15.51 2.12
N GLY A 161 -12.95 15.09 1.62
CA GLY A 161 -13.23 13.72 1.22
C GLY A 161 -13.47 12.73 2.35
N THR A 162 -13.40 13.17 3.63
CA THR A 162 -13.73 12.31 4.79
C THR A 162 -15.23 12.20 5.01
N THR A 163 -15.65 11.27 5.88
CA THR A 163 -17.06 11.19 6.32
C THR A 163 -17.50 12.44 7.07
N GLY A 164 -16.57 13.14 7.77
CA GLY A 164 -16.88 14.43 8.40
C GLY A 164 -17.25 15.49 7.37
N ASP A 165 -16.55 15.54 6.25
CA ASP A 165 -16.85 16.44 5.13
C ASP A 165 -18.22 16.11 4.50
N ILE A 166 -18.47 14.83 4.23
CA ILE A 166 -19.75 14.37 3.65
C ILE A 166 -20.95 14.75 4.54
N TYR A 167 -20.82 14.68 5.87
CA TYR A 167 -21.89 15.05 6.78
C TYR A 167 -22.14 16.56 6.90
N CYS A 168 -21.17 17.38 6.48
CA CYS A 168 -21.26 18.84 6.56
C CYS A 168 -21.65 19.51 5.24
N THR A 169 -21.81 18.73 4.16
CA THR A 169 -22.17 19.21 2.82
C THR A 169 -23.63 18.96 2.52
#